data_afbf1e2f42cb57fb3b83aa33050813cb
#
_entry.id   afbf1e2f42cb57fb3b83aa33050813cb
#
_cell.length_a   1.000
_cell.length_b   1.000
_cell.length_c   1.000
_cell.angle_alpha   90.00
_cell.angle_beta   90.00
_cell.angle_gamma   90.00
#
_symmetry.space_group_name_H-M   'P 1'
#
loop_
_entity.id
_entity.type
_entity.pdbx_description
1 polymer ?
#
loop_
_entity_poly.entity_id
_entity_poly.type
_entity_poly.pdbx_seq_one_letter_code
_entity_poly.pdbx_strand_id
1 'polypeptide(L)'
;ADAAGVITPAYPWLNRAIVMAILFGYCSVIMVTLLGQSRVFFSMSRDGLLPPFFSKVHPKYRTPAHSNLLFMVIVSLMAAFIPARVAGEMVSIGTLFAFTLVCAGILIVRKSMPNVERAFKTPFVPLVPILGILTCLCMMIFLPADTWIRLVLWMLVGLDIYAVYGVKHSKMENHVSRRKGLTVLNAIGIGLSVL
;
A
#
# COMPACT_ATOMS: atom_id res chain seq x y z
N ALA A 1 -0.13 25.65 -5.11
CA ALA A 1 0.89 26.71 -5.19
C ALA A 1 0.24 28.07 -5.46
N ASP A 2 -0.82 28.13 -6.25
CA ASP A 2 -1.40 29.39 -6.72
C ASP A 2 -2.24 30.13 -5.67
N ALA A 3 -2.85 29.44 -4.73
CA ALA A 3 -3.62 30.07 -3.64
C ALA A 3 -2.73 30.90 -2.68
N ALA A 4 -1.49 30.46 -2.46
CA ALA A 4 -0.52 31.24 -1.69
C ALA A 4 -0.09 32.50 -2.43
N GLY A 5 0.02 32.46 -3.76
CA GLY A 5 0.40 33.59 -4.61
C GLY A 5 -0.59 34.75 -4.57
N VAL A 6 -1.86 34.49 -4.30
CA VAL A 6 -2.91 35.53 -4.22
C VAL A 6 -2.84 36.34 -2.90
N ILE A 7 -2.43 35.68 -1.81
CA ILE A 7 -2.40 36.32 -0.46
C ILE A 7 -1.05 36.96 -0.14
N THR A 8 0.01 36.57 -0.85
CA THR A 8 1.40 36.90 -0.48
C THR A 8 2.02 38.20 -0.98
N PRO A 9 1.45 38.96 -1.93
CA PRO A 9 2.11 40.25 -2.31
C PRO A 9 2.20 41.26 -1.17
N ALA A 10 1.29 41.18 -0.19
CA ALA A 10 1.29 42.12 0.94
C ALA A 10 2.27 41.70 2.08
N TYR A 11 2.60 40.40 2.22
CA TYR A 11 3.40 39.90 3.36
C TYR A 11 4.42 38.84 2.92
N PRO A 12 5.60 39.20 2.42
CA PRO A 12 6.61 38.25 1.92
C PRO A 12 7.16 37.28 3.01
N TRP A 13 7.12 37.67 4.28
CA TRP A 13 7.53 36.83 5.39
C TRP A 13 6.55 35.65 5.60
N LEU A 14 5.24 35.88 5.36
CA LEU A 14 4.20 34.86 5.51
C LEU A 14 4.40 33.71 4.50
N ASN A 15 4.78 34.05 3.26
CA ASN A 15 5.10 33.04 2.24
C ASN A 15 6.26 32.15 2.68
N ARG A 16 7.33 32.71 3.22
CA ARG A 16 8.46 31.96 3.75
C ARG A 16 8.06 31.06 4.91
N ALA A 17 7.23 31.55 5.82
CA ALA A 17 6.73 30.79 6.96
C ALA A 17 5.88 29.59 6.49
N ILE A 18 4.98 29.79 5.51
CA ILE A 18 4.16 28.73 4.91
C ILE A 18 5.04 27.68 4.25
N VAL A 19 6.01 28.09 3.43
CA VAL A 19 6.92 27.15 2.76
C VAL A 19 7.72 26.32 3.77
N MET A 20 8.24 26.95 4.83
CA MET A 20 8.94 26.24 5.90
C MET A 20 8.03 25.26 6.63
N ALA A 21 6.80 25.64 6.96
CA ALA A 21 5.83 24.76 7.59
C ALA A 21 5.50 23.54 6.71
N ILE A 22 5.33 23.75 5.41
CA ILE A 22 5.11 22.67 4.44
C ILE A 22 6.31 21.74 4.38
N LEU A 23 7.53 22.25 4.33
CA LEU A 23 8.75 21.43 4.30
C LEU A 23 8.88 20.56 5.55
N PHE A 24 8.67 21.12 6.74
CA PHE A 24 8.68 20.34 8.00
C PHE A 24 7.57 19.29 8.03
N GLY A 25 6.37 19.64 7.54
CA GLY A 25 5.26 18.69 7.40
C GLY A 25 5.62 17.51 6.49
N TYR A 26 6.18 17.77 5.31
CA TYR A 26 6.62 16.72 4.39
C TYR A 26 7.73 15.84 4.99
N CYS A 27 8.73 16.42 5.65
CA CYS A 27 9.77 15.63 6.32
C CYS A 27 9.18 14.66 7.35
N SER A 28 8.24 15.13 8.16
CA SER A 28 7.56 14.30 9.16
C SER A 28 6.78 13.15 8.52
N VAL A 29 5.99 13.44 7.48
CA VAL A 29 5.19 12.44 6.78
C VAL A 29 6.08 11.39 6.10
N ILE A 30 7.16 11.81 5.45
CA ILE A 30 8.11 10.89 4.80
C ILE A 30 8.74 9.95 5.82
N MET A 31 9.17 10.46 6.98
CA MET A 31 9.74 9.61 8.04
C MET A 31 8.75 8.56 8.54
N VAL A 32 7.51 8.96 8.82
CA VAL A 32 6.47 8.04 9.33
C VAL A 32 6.09 7.00 8.29
N THR A 33 5.94 7.40 7.03
CA THR A 33 5.58 6.47 5.94
C THR A 33 6.68 5.47 5.64
N LEU A 34 7.96 5.88 5.62
CA LEU A 34 9.09 4.96 5.45
C LEU A 34 9.19 3.94 6.59
N LEU A 35 8.96 4.38 7.84
CA LEU A 35 8.92 3.46 8.98
C LEU A 35 7.75 2.48 8.87
N GLY A 36 6.58 2.95 8.47
CA GLY A 36 5.40 2.11 8.24
C GLY A 36 5.65 1.06 7.16
N GLN A 37 6.17 1.50 6.02
CA GLN A 37 6.50 0.65 4.88
C GLN A 37 7.50 -0.46 5.25
N SER A 38 8.58 -0.10 5.94
CA SER A 38 9.60 -1.08 6.34
C SER A 38 9.04 -2.15 7.28
N ARG A 39 8.09 -1.81 8.15
CA ARG A 39 7.42 -2.77 9.05
C ARG A 39 6.50 -3.72 8.29
N VAL A 40 5.77 -3.23 7.28
CA VAL A 40 4.93 -4.08 6.44
C VAL A 40 5.80 -5.11 5.69
N PHE A 41 6.88 -4.67 5.05
CA PHE A 41 7.79 -5.59 4.36
C PHE A 41 8.50 -6.56 5.30
N PHE A 42 8.85 -6.12 6.51
CA PHE A 42 9.37 -7.00 7.55
C PHE A 42 8.36 -8.09 7.91
N SER A 43 7.09 -7.74 8.14
CA SER A 43 6.03 -8.71 8.44
C SER A 43 5.84 -9.68 7.30
N MET A 44 5.72 -9.20 6.05
CA MET A 44 5.57 -10.06 4.87
C MET A 44 6.75 -11.03 4.69
N SER A 45 7.99 -10.56 4.94
CA SER A 45 9.17 -11.42 4.87
C SER A 45 9.23 -12.44 6.00
N ARG A 46 8.75 -12.10 7.20
CA ARG A 46 8.62 -13.01 8.33
C ARG A 46 7.60 -14.12 8.05
N ASP A 47 6.52 -13.79 7.36
CA ASP A 47 5.47 -14.72 6.94
C ASP A 47 5.91 -15.59 5.73
N GLY A 48 7.09 -15.33 5.16
CA GLY A 48 7.65 -16.08 4.03
C GLY A 48 7.16 -15.62 2.66
N LEU A 49 6.46 -14.48 2.57
CA LEU A 49 5.95 -13.93 1.31
C LEU A 49 7.02 -13.20 0.51
N LEU A 50 8.08 -12.72 1.19
CA LEU A 50 9.20 -11.99 0.60
C LEU A 50 10.53 -12.60 1.05
N PRO A 51 11.63 -12.34 0.31
CA PRO A 51 12.96 -12.82 0.66
C PRO A 51 13.38 -12.42 2.09
N PRO A 52 14.16 -13.27 2.80
CA PRO A 52 14.56 -13.02 4.18
C PRO A 52 15.48 -11.79 4.38
N PHE A 53 15.91 -11.18 3.29
CA PHE A 53 16.66 -9.92 3.31
C PHE A 53 15.87 -8.80 4.03
N PHE A 54 14.56 -8.73 3.82
CA PHE A 54 13.69 -7.71 4.42
C PHE A 54 13.40 -7.95 5.91
N SER A 55 13.62 -9.17 6.41
CA SER A 55 13.43 -9.53 7.83
C SER A 55 14.69 -9.37 8.68
N LYS A 56 15.83 -9.01 8.09
CA LYS A 56 17.07 -8.79 8.84
C LYS A 56 16.99 -7.49 9.64
N VAL A 57 17.09 -7.63 10.95
CA VAL A 57 17.07 -6.52 11.93
C VAL A 57 18.49 -6.16 12.32
N HIS A 58 18.78 -4.87 12.38
CA HIS A 58 20.09 -4.39 12.83
C HIS A 58 20.30 -4.71 14.31
N PRO A 59 21.41 -5.34 14.73
CA PRO A 59 21.59 -5.82 16.10
C PRO A 59 21.53 -4.71 17.16
N LYS A 60 22.04 -3.52 16.86
CA LYS A 60 22.07 -2.39 17.80
C LYS A 60 20.76 -1.61 17.84
N TYR A 61 20.16 -1.30 16.67
CA TYR A 61 19.00 -0.40 16.57
C TYR A 61 17.67 -1.13 16.54
N ARG A 62 17.65 -2.46 16.42
CA ARG A 62 16.46 -3.31 16.33
C ARG A 62 15.45 -2.86 15.27
N THR A 63 15.94 -2.23 14.21
CA THR A 63 15.16 -1.77 13.06
C THR A 63 15.61 -2.47 11.79
N PRO A 64 14.74 -2.66 10.78
CA PRO A 64 15.10 -3.25 9.49
C PRO A 64 15.90 -2.25 8.62
N ALA A 65 17.13 -1.92 9.05
CA ALA A 65 17.97 -0.90 8.44
C ALA A 65 18.26 -1.17 6.94
N HIS A 66 18.46 -2.43 6.56
CA HIS A 66 18.70 -2.82 5.17
C HIS A 66 17.47 -2.53 4.27
N SER A 67 16.27 -2.80 4.76
CA SER A 67 15.03 -2.47 4.06
C SER A 67 14.85 -0.96 3.91
N ASN A 68 15.14 -0.19 4.97
CA ASN A 68 15.04 1.27 4.92
C ASN A 68 16.01 1.87 3.91
N LEU A 69 17.26 1.38 3.87
CA LEU A 69 18.26 1.84 2.92
C LEU A 69 17.86 1.52 1.48
N LEU A 70 17.37 0.31 1.24
CA LEU A 70 16.87 -0.10 -0.08
C LEU A 70 15.72 0.80 -0.53
N PHE A 71 14.71 1.04 0.34
CA PHE A 71 13.58 1.90 0.01
C PHE A 71 14.01 3.36 -0.20
N MET A 72 14.98 3.86 0.58
CA MET A 72 15.52 5.20 0.38
C MET A 72 16.09 5.36 -1.03
N VAL A 73 16.88 4.40 -1.50
CA VAL A 73 17.46 4.42 -2.85
C VAL A 73 16.36 4.34 -3.92
N ILE A 74 15.43 3.38 -3.80
CA ILE A 74 14.35 3.18 -4.78
C ILE A 74 13.47 4.42 -4.85
N VAL A 75 13.02 4.95 -3.71
CA VAL A 75 12.14 6.11 -3.65
C VAL A 75 12.84 7.35 -4.20
N SER A 76 14.13 7.54 -3.90
CA SER A 76 14.90 8.69 -4.43
C SER A 76 15.04 8.62 -5.95
N LEU A 77 15.31 7.42 -6.50
CA LEU A 77 15.35 7.23 -7.95
C LEU A 77 13.98 7.46 -8.60
N MET A 78 12.92 6.92 -8.02
CA MET A 78 11.57 7.14 -8.53
C MET A 78 11.17 8.62 -8.48
N ALA A 79 11.50 9.32 -7.40
CA ALA A 79 11.23 10.75 -7.26
C ALA A 79 11.97 11.62 -8.29
N ALA A 80 13.14 11.17 -8.78
CA ALA A 80 13.88 11.87 -9.81
C ALA A 80 13.24 11.73 -11.21
N PHE A 81 12.58 10.61 -11.50
CA PHE A 81 12.05 10.29 -12.84
C PHE A 81 10.53 10.43 -12.94
N ILE A 82 9.78 10.26 -11.86
CA ILE A 82 8.33 10.27 -11.87
C ILE A 82 7.80 11.67 -11.51
N PRO A 83 6.96 12.29 -12.38
CA PRO A 83 6.31 13.55 -12.05
C PRO A 83 5.42 13.42 -10.80
N ALA A 84 5.42 14.43 -9.94
CA ALA A 84 4.64 14.44 -8.69
C ALA A 84 3.14 14.18 -8.90
N ARG A 85 2.57 14.62 -10.03
CA ARG A 85 1.18 14.35 -10.42
C ARG A 85 0.91 12.85 -10.54
N VAL A 86 1.76 12.12 -11.25
CA VAL A 86 1.62 10.67 -11.46
C VAL A 86 1.75 9.93 -10.13
N ALA A 87 2.72 10.31 -9.31
CA ALA A 87 2.88 9.74 -7.98
C ALA A 87 1.65 9.97 -7.09
N GLY A 88 1.07 11.18 -7.11
CA GLY A 88 -0.15 11.51 -6.37
C GLY A 88 -1.36 10.68 -6.82
N GLU A 89 -1.56 10.51 -8.13
CA GLU A 89 -2.62 9.67 -8.67
C GLU A 89 -2.47 8.20 -8.25
N MET A 90 -1.24 7.67 -8.27
CA MET A 90 -0.96 6.28 -7.84
C MET A 90 -1.19 6.08 -6.35
N VAL A 91 -0.78 7.03 -5.51
CA VAL A 91 -1.03 6.99 -4.06
C VAL A 91 -2.54 7.03 -3.79
N SER A 92 -3.28 7.90 -4.47
CA SER A 92 -4.73 8.03 -4.28
C SER A 92 -5.47 6.74 -4.62
N ILE A 93 -5.23 6.15 -5.79
CA ILE A 93 -5.93 4.92 -6.19
C ILE A 93 -5.49 3.73 -5.32
N GLY A 94 -4.21 3.63 -4.97
CA GLY A 94 -3.69 2.57 -4.13
C GLY A 94 -4.28 2.59 -2.72
N THR A 95 -4.40 3.77 -2.11
CA THR A 95 -5.01 3.92 -0.77
C THR A 95 -6.51 3.64 -0.78
N LEU A 96 -7.25 4.14 -1.76
CA LEU A 96 -8.68 3.84 -1.90
C LEU A 96 -8.93 2.34 -2.11
N PHE A 97 -8.12 1.70 -2.94
CA PHE A 97 -8.17 0.26 -3.15
C PHE A 97 -7.85 -0.53 -1.87
N ALA A 98 -6.82 -0.14 -1.13
CA ALA A 98 -6.46 -0.76 0.14
C ALA A 98 -7.60 -0.63 1.16
N PHE A 99 -8.25 0.53 1.28
CA PHE A 99 -9.40 0.71 2.17
C PHE A 99 -10.59 -0.16 1.75
N THR A 100 -10.84 -0.30 0.46
CA THR A 100 -11.86 -1.23 -0.06
C THR A 100 -11.58 -2.66 0.38
N LEU A 101 -10.33 -3.12 0.24
CA LEU A 101 -9.91 -4.46 0.66
C LEU A 101 -10.03 -4.66 2.18
N VAL A 102 -9.66 -3.66 2.98
CA VAL A 102 -9.79 -3.72 4.45
C VAL A 102 -11.27 -3.80 4.86
N CYS A 103 -12.13 -2.99 4.26
CA CYS A 103 -13.58 -3.04 4.53
C CYS A 103 -14.18 -4.40 4.13
N ALA A 104 -13.80 -4.95 2.98
CA ALA A 104 -14.21 -6.29 2.55
C ALA A 104 -13.66 -7.38 3.49
N GLY A 105 -12.40 -7.25 3.91
CA GLY A 105 -11.76 -8.13 4.88
C GLY A 105 -12.49 -8.19 6.21
N ILE A 106 -12.94 -7.06 6.73
CA ILE A 106 -13.74 -7.00 7.97
C ILE A 106 -15.04 -7.80 7.83
N LEU A 107 -15.73 -7.68 6.69
CA LEU A 107 -16.97 -8.44 6.45
C LEU A 107 -16.69 -9.96 6.41
N ILE A 108 -15.63 -10.37 5.70
CA ILE A 108 -15.24 -11.79 5.59
C ILE A 108 -14.84 -12.35 6.95
N VAL A 109 -13.96 -11.66 7.69
CA VAL A 109 -13.48 -12.13 9.01
C VAL A 109 -14.62 -12.22 10.02
N ARG A 110 -15.60 -11.31 9.97
CA ARG A 110 -16.78 -11.41 10.84
C ARG A 110 -17.67 -12.61 10.53
N LYS A 111 -17.78 -12.96 9.26
CA LYS A 111 -18.55 -14.14 8.82
C LYS A 111 -17.83 -15.45 9.12
N SER A 112 -16.51 -15.48 8.91
CA SER A 112 -15.69 -16.69 9.06
C SER A 112 -15.30 -16.99 10.50
N MET A 113 -15.12 -15.96 11.34
CA MET A 113 -14.66 -16.11 12.72
C MET A 113 -15.51 -15.28 13.70
N PRO A 114 -16.76 -15.71 14.00
CA PRO A 114 -17.67 -14.92 14.84
C PRO A 114 -17.23 -14.85 16.32
N ASN A 115 -16.55 -15.89 16.83
CA ASN A 115 -16.24 -16.09 18.25
C ASN A 115 -14.88 -15.51 18.70
N VAL A 116 -14.14 -14.83 17.83
CA VAL A 116 -12.85 -14.24 18.22
C VAL A 116 -13.09 -13.00 19.08
N GLU A 117 -12.46 -12.96 20.26
CA GLU A 117 -12.44 -11.77 21.12
C GLU A 117 -11.76 -10.61 20.40
N ARG A 118 -12.46 -9.49 20.28
CA ARG A 118 -12.01 -8.29 19.59
C ARG A 118 -11.95 -7.13 20.55
N ALA A 119 -10.82 -6.46 20.61
CA ALA A 119 -10.65 -5.26 21.44
C ALA A 119 -11.60 -4.13 21.05
N PHE A 120 -11.96 -4.05 19.76
CA PHE A 120 -12.93 -3.08 19.23
C PHE A 120 -13.98 -3.75 18.37
N LYS A 121 -15.25 -3.47 18.66
CA LYS A 121 -16.39 -3.93 17.87
C LYS A 121 -16.92 -2.77 17.04
N THR A 122 -16.68 -2.78 15.74
CA THR A 122 -17.23 -1.78 14.82
C THR A 122 -18.75 -1.73 14.96
N PRO A 123 -19.36 -0.56 15.23
CA PRO A 123 -20.82 -0.44 15.31
C PRO A 123 -21.47 -0.62 13.93
N PHE A 124 -22.74 -0.97 13.92
CA PHE A 124 -23.57 -1.09 12.70
C PHE A 124 -22.96 -1.92 11.56
N VAL A 125 -22.36 -3.05 11.88
CA VAL A 125 -21.95 -4.00 10.83
C VAL A 125 -23.17 -4.82 10.41
N PRO A 126 -23.44 -4.97 9.09
CA PRO A 126 -22.53 -4.77 7.93
C PRO A 126 -22.57 -3.38 7.27
N LEU A 127 -23.38 -2.45 7.73
CA LEU A 127 -23.68 -1.18 7.03
C LEU A 127 -22.43 -0.30 6.86
N VAL A 128 -21.63 -0.11 7.92
CA VAL A 128 -20.44 0.77 7.89
C VAL A 128 -19.39 0.28 6.90
N PRO A 129 -18.97 -1.00 6.89
CA PRO A 129 -18.02 -1.50 5.89
C PRO A 129 -18.56 -1.43 4.46
N ILE A 130 -19.86 -1.67 4.24
CA ILE A 130 -20.46 -1.56 2.90
C ILE A 130 -20.43 -0.12 2.40
N LEU A 131 -20.79 0.85 3.23
CA LEU A 131 -20.68 2.27 2.90
C LEU A 131 -19.22 2.66 2.62
N GLY A 132 -18.27 2.14 3.39
CA GLY A 132 -16.85 2.36 3.14
C GLY A 132 -16.41 1.84 1.76
N ILE A 133 -16.84 0.65 1.36
CA ILE A 133 -16.57 0.11 0.02
C ILE A 133 -17.19 1.00 -1.05
N LEU A 134 -18.46 1.35 -0.91
CA LEU A 134 -19.19 2.14 -1.90
C LEU A 134 -18.56 3.54 -2.10
N THR A 135 -18.20 4.21 -1.01
CA THR A 135 -17.58 5.54 -1.09
C THR A 135 -16.19 5.47 -1.72
N CYS A 136 -15.36 4.48 -1.35
CA CYS A 136 -14.05 4.30 -1.96
C CYS A 136 -14.16 3.99 -3.46
N LEU A 137 -15.04 3.08 -3.86
CA LEU A 137 -15.26 2.75 -5.28
C LEU A 137 -15.81 3.95 -6.06
N CYS A 138 -16.76 4.68 -5.47
CA CYS A 138 -17.29 5.90 -6.09
C CYS A 138 -16.16 6.91 -6.35
N MET A 139 -15.29 7.16 -5.37
CA MET A 139 -14.14 8.04 -5.56
C MET A 139 -13.15 7.52 -6.61
N MET A 140 -12.94 6.21 -6.69
CA MET A 140 -12.06 5.61 -7.69
C MET A 140 -12.57 5.82 -9.12
N ILE A 141 -13.89 5.82 -9.35
CA ILE A 141 -14.48 6.02 -10.67
C ILE A 141 -14.13 7.40 -11.26
N PHE A 142 -13.97 8.41 -10.42
CA PHE A 142 -13.60 9.76 -10.85
C PHE A 142 -12.10 9.91 -11.18
N LEU A 143 -11.27 8.89 -10.96
CA LEU A 143 -9.86 8.95 -11.33
C LEU A 143 -9.67 8.68 -12.83
N PRO A 144 -8.62 9.27 -13.46
CA PRO A 144 -8.28 9.04 -14.86
C PRO A 144 -8.07 7.55 -15.19
N ALA A 145 -8.46 7.14 -16.40
CA ALA A 145 -8.32 5.75 -16.85
C ALA A 145 -6.86 5.23 -16.79
N ASP A 146 -5.89 6.10 -17.08
CA ASP A 146 -4.46 5.76 -16.99
C ASP A 146 -4.04 5.29 -15.60
N THR A 147 -4.69 5.83 -14.56
CA THR A 147 -4.43 5.46 -13.16
C THR A 147 -4.93 4.04 -12.88
N TRP A 148 -6.03 3.63 -13.48
CA TRP A 148 -6.54 2.25 -13.39
C TRP A 148 -5.61 1.24 -14.04
N ILE A 149 -5.08 1.57 -15.22
CA ILE A 149 -4.11 0.72 -15.93
C ILE A 149 -2.87 0.52 -15.04
N ARG A 150 -2.36 1.58 -14.42
CA ARG A 150 -1.22 1.51 -13.50
C ARG A 150 -1.53 0.66 -12.28
N LEU A 151 -2.72 0.77 -11.68
CA LEU A 151 -3.14 -0.07 -10.55
C LEU A 151 -3.12 -1.55 -10.93
N VAL A 152 -3.73 -1.91 -12.07
CA VAL A 152 -3.78 -3.28 -12.55
C VAL A 152 -2.37 -3.82 -12.81
N LEU A 153 -1.52 -3.03 -13.47
CA LEU A 153 -0.13 -3.41 -13.75
C LEU A 153 0.66 -3.68 -12.48
N TRP A 154 0.57 -2.81 -11.47
CA TRP A 154 1.23 -3.03 -10.19
C TRP A 154 0.67 -4.21 -9.42
N MET A 155 -0.64 -4.45 -9.54
CA MET A 155 -1.27 -5.63 -8.94
C MET A 155 -0.77 -6.92 -9.58
N LEU A 156 -0.61 -6.95 -10.91
CA LEU A 156 -0.04 -8.09 -11.64
C LEU A 156 1.41 -8.36 -11.21
N VAL A 157 2.25 -7.33 -11.15
CA VAL A 157 3.62 -7.46 -10.65
C VAL A 157 3.67 -8.02 -9.22
N GLY A 158 2.77 -7.55 -8.34
CA GLY A 158 2.67 -8.08 -6.98
C GLY A 158 2.22 -9.53 -6.93
N LEU A 159 1.27 -9.93 -7.77
CA LEU A 159 0.82 -11.31 -7.90
C LEU A 159 1.91 -12.23 -8.48
N ASP A 160 2.70 -11.76 -9.45
CA ASP A 160 3.82 -12.51 -10.00
C ASP A 160 4.89 -12.78 -8.94
N ILE A 161 5.26 -11.77 -8.15
CA ILE A 161 6.18 -11.95 -7.02
C ILE A 161 5.63 -12.97 -6.03
N TYR A 162 4.34 -12.89 -5.71
CA TYR A 162 3.67 -13.85 -4.84
C TYR A 162 3.66 -15.25 -5.43
N ALA A 163 3.37 -15.40 -6.72
CA ALA A 163 3.33 -16.70 -7.40
C ALA A 163 4.71 -17.37 -7.47
N VAL A 164 5.74 -16.61 -7.79
CA VAL A 164 7.10 -17.14 -7.95
C VAL A 164 7.74 -17.45 -6.61
N TYR A 165 7.59 -16.58 -5.63
CA TYR A 165 8.27 -16.71 -4.36
C TYR A 165 7.33 -17.10 -3.20
N GLY A 166 6.23 -16.39 -3.00
CA GLY A 166 5.35 -16.51 -1.85
C GLY A 166 4.72 -17.90 -1.72
N VAL A 167 4.25 -18.47 -2.82
CA VAL A 167 3.61 -19.81 -2.84
C VAL A 167 4.56 -20.91 -2.36
N LYS A 168 5.85 -20.80 -2.64
CA LYS A 168 6.85 -21.81 -2.26
C LYS A 168 7.35 -21.67 -0.82
N HIS A 169 7.34 -20.46 -0.27
CA HIS A 169 7.99 -20.13 1.01
C HIS A 169 7.02 -19.66 2.10
N SER A 170 5.72 -19.54 1.80
CA SER A 170 4.71 -19.10 2.78
C SER A 170 4.64 -20.06 3.97
N LYS A 171 4.79 -19.51 5.17
CA LYS A 171 4.64 -20.23 6.43
C LYS A 171 3.19 -20.39 6.88
N MET A 172 2.26 -19.71 6.21
CA MET A 172 0.83 -19.77 6.50
C MET A 172 0.13 -20.99 5.90
N GLU A 173 0.88 -22.00 5.44
CA GLU A 173 0.35 -23.16 4.74
C GLU A 173 -0.44 -24.07 5.67
N ASN A 174 -1.75 -23.95 5.63
CA ASN A 174 -2.65 -25.05 5.91
C ASN A 174 -2.97 -25.76 4.59
N HIS A 175 -2.74 -27.07 4.55
CA HIS A 175 -2.72 -27.99 3.41
C HIS A 175 -3.86 -27.95 2.37
N VAL A 176 -4.91 -27.16 2.56
CA VAL A 176 -6.11 -27.10 1.71
C VAL A 176 -5.97 -26.09 0.56
N SER A 177 -5.13 -25.07 0.71
CA SER A 177 -5.04 -23.96 -0.24
C SER A 177 -4.13 -24.22 -1.45
N ARG A 178 -3.17 -25.14 -1.32
CA ARG A 178 -2.15 -25.40 -2.36
C ARG A 178 -2.73 -25.83 -3.71
N ARG A 179 -3.78 -26.65 -3.70
CA ARG A 179 -4.39 -27.15 -4.94
C ARG A 179 -5.23 -26.10 -5.68
N LYS A 180 -5.94 -25.24 -4.95
CA LYS A 180 -6.80 -24.20 -5.56
C LYS A 180 -6.00 -22.99 -6.05
N GLY A 181 -4.92 -22.62 -5.35
CA GLY A 181 -4.04 -21.53 -5.76
C GLY A 181 -3.29 -21.82 -7.06
N LEU A 182 -2.78 -23.05 -7.23
CA LEU A 182 -2.08 -23.44 -8.47
C LEU A 182 -3.00 -23.40 -9.70
N THR A 183 -4.28 -23.72 -9.55
CA THR A 183 -5.23 -23.71 -10.69
C THR A 183 -5.55 -22.30 -11.16
N VAL A 184 -5.66 -21.33 -10.24
CA VAL A 184 -5.91 -19.93 -10.57
C VAL A 184 -4.66 -19.28 -11.18
N LEU A 185 -3.48 -19.58 -10.65
CA LEU A 185 -2.21 -19.06 -11.16
C LEU A 185 -1.85 -19.61 -12.54
N ASN A 186 -2.11 -20.88 -12.81
CA ASN A 186 -1.95 -21.45 -14.15
C ASN A 186 -2.92 -20.81 -15.16
N ALA A 187 -4.14 -20.48 -14.74
CA ALA A 187 -5.11 -19.81 -15.61
C ALA A 187 -4.68 -18.35 -15.95
N ILE A 188 -4.06 -17.65 -14.99
CA ILE A 188 -3.55 -16.28 -15.20
C ILE A 188 -2.23 -16.31 -16.01
N GLY A 189 -1.33 -17.24 -15.71
CA GLY A 189 -0.05 -17.39 -16.42
C GLY A 189 -0.23 -17.80 -17.88
N ILE A 190 -1.24 -18.60 -18.20
CA ILE A 190 -1.59 -18.95 -19.60
C ILE A 190 -2.20 -17.76 -20.34
N GLY A 191 -2.94 -16.88 -19.63
CA GLY A 191 -3.48 -15.65 -20.22
C GLY A 191 -2.41 -14.63 -20.59
N LEU A 192 -1.31 -14.55 -19.85
CA LEU A 192 -0.20 -13.60 -20.14
C LEU A 192 0.77 -14.09 -21.22
N SER A 193 0.83 -15.41 -21.48
CA SER A 193 1.68 -15.96 -22.55
C SER A 193 1.03 -15.90 -23.95
N VAL A 194 -0.21 -15.42 -24.04
CA VAL A 194 -0.98 -15.30 -25.29
C VAL A 194 -1.18 -13.83 -25.74
N LEU A 195 -0.71 -12.86 -24.90
CA LEU A 195 -0.64 -11.42 -25.24
C LEU A 195 0.81 -11.01 -25.52
#